data_22f09a9f0ee610d109d15a387b488b11
#
_entry.id   22f09a9f0ee610d109d15a387b488b11
#
_cell.length_a   1.000
_cell.length_b   1.000
_cell.length_c   1.000
_cell.angle_alpha   90.00
_cell.angle_beta   90.00
_cell.angle_gamma   90.00
#
_symmetry.space_group_name_H-M   'P 1'
#
loop_
_entity.id
_entity.type
_entity.pdbx_description
1 polymer ?
#
loop_
_entity_poly.entity_id
_entity_poly.type
_entity_poly.pdbx_seq_one_letter_code
_entity_poly.pdbx_strand_id
1 'polypeptide(L)'
;MRTTWNGSLSFGLVSIPVGLAPATKPAARASDVSFRMLHRECGTPIKQKRYCPKHERDLEPDEIVKGWEIAKGQFVLVEEAELEALAQHDDSRSIEITRFVDAAEVDPIFFDRTYFLVPAEAPAARRPYVLLLNAMNETGMAALGRFVQQGKEKFCLIRAKDDALALETLFLSADVYSQAEIGETVDEVEVKDAELALARQVIASLAAEFDPTDLHSEYRGNLRAMLEAKAGGQEIATPEPVAETPVIDLMEALRRSVEEVKQGKSERATSKGAASKKSAARTPAKKRAAARK
;
A
#
# COMPACT_ATOMS: atom_id res chain seq x y z
N MET A 1 -10.81 -15.44 -2.14
CA MET A 1 -9.76 -14.49 -2.54
C MET A 1 -8.89 -15.14 -3.59
N ARG A 2 -8.51 -14.45 -4.70
CA ARG A 2 -7.70 -15.08 -5.75
C ARG A 2 -6.23 -15.10 -5.34
N THR A 3 -5.64 -16.29 -5.29
CA THR A 3 -4.21 -16.47 -5.02
C THR A 3 -3.39 -16.27 -6.29
N THR A 4 -2.21 -15.68 -6.16
CA THR A 4 -1.24 -15.48 -7.26
C THR A 4 -0.12 -16.51 -7.25
N TRP A 5 0.03 -17.24 -6.14
CA TRP A 5 1.00 -18.30 -5.93
C TRP A 5 0.38 -19.33 -4.96
N ASN A 6 0.67 -20.60 -5.16
CA ASN A 6 0.24 -21.69 -4.29
C ASN A 6 1.43 -22.60 -4.00
N GLY A 7 1.54 -23.03 -2.76
CA GLY A 7 2.63 -23.87 -2.27
C GLY A 7 2.40 -24.26 -0.82
N SER A 8 3.48 -24.35 -0.06
CA SER A 8 3.42 -24.67 1.37
C SER A 8 4.25 -23.70 2.20
N LEU A 9 3.84 -23.49 3.44
CA LEU A 9 4.64 -22.84 4.47
C LEU A 9 5.28 -23.93 5.31
N SER A 10 6.61 -23.96 5.40
CA SER A 10 7.34 -24.98 6.13
C SER A 10 8.21 -24.40 7.24
N PHE A 11 8.21 -25.06 8.40
CA PHE A 11 9.12 -24.82 9.50
C PHE A 11 9.44 -26.14 10.19
N GLY A 12 10.70 -26.51 10.22
CA GLY A 12 11.12 -27.82 10.68
C GLY A 12 10.44 -28.95 9.89
N LEU A 13 9.73 -29.83 10.58
CA LEU A 13 9.01 -30.96 9.97
C LEU A 13 7.54 -30.65 9.63
N VAL A 14 7.09 -29.44 9.90
CA VAL A 14 5.69 -29.03 9.66
C VAL A 14 5.60 -28.36 8.31
N SER A 15 4.64 -28.80 7.48
CA SER A 15 4.32 -28.21 6.19
C SER A 15 2.83 -27.88 6.13
N ILE A 16 2.50 -26.64 5.85
CA ILE A 16 1.14 -26.09 5.80
C ILE A 16 0.83 -25.67 4.38
N PRO A 17 -0.07 -26.33 3.66
CA PRO A 17 -0.49 -25.90 2.33
C PRO A 17 -1.16 -24.52 2.38
N VAL A 18 -0.60 -23.55 1.63
CA VAL A 18 -1.06 -22.15 1.61
C VAL A 18 -1.01 -21.57 0.21
N GLY A 19 -1.77 -20.50 0.00
CA GLY A 19 -1.68 -19.64 -1.17
C GLY A 19 -1.36 -18.20 -0.78
N LEU A 20 -0.68 -17.46 -1.64
CA LEU A 20 -0.44 -16.02 -1.50
C LEU A 20 -1.52 -15.24 -2.22
N ALA A 21 -2.31 -14.47 -1.50
CA ALA A 21 -3.29 -13.53 -2.04
C ALA A 21 -2.81 -12.10 -1.78
N PRO A 22 -2.72 -11.22 -2.80
CA PRO A 22 -2.32 -9.83 -2.59
C PRO A 22 -3.22 -9.14 -1.56
N ALA A 23 -2.62 -8.48 -0.57
CA ALA A 23 -3.37 -7.74 0.45
C ALA A 23 -3.98 -6.45 -0.12
N THR A 24 -3.40 -5.91 -1.20
CA THR A 24 -3.88 -4.71 -1.88
C THR A 24 -4.72 -5.07 -3.10
N LYS A 25 -5.83 -4.35 -3.30
CA LYS A 25 -6.66 -4.51 -4.51
C LYS A 25 -5.86 -4.09 -5.75
N PRO A 26 -6.10 -4.70 -6.93
CA PRO A 26 -5.41 -4.31 -8.17
C PRO A 26 -5.51 -2.82 -8.48
N ALA A 27 -6.68 -2.21 -8.22
CA ALA A 27 -6.92 -0.77 -8.38
C ALA A 27 -6.13 0.13 -7.41
N ALA A 28 -5.51 -0.43 -6.36
CA ALA A 28 -4.75 0.38 -5.41
C ALA A 28 -3.42 0.90 -6.00
N ARG A 29 -2.82 0.16 -6.92
CA ARG A 29 -1.54 0.51 -7.58
C ARG A 29 -1.73 1.13 -8.96
N ALA A 30 -2.83 0.81 -9.65
CA ALA A 30 -3.26 1.52 -10.84
C ALA A 30 -4.26 2.60 -10.42
N SER A 31 -4.32 3.73 -11.15
CA SER A 31 -5.43 4.66 -10.95
C SER A 31 -6.74 3.88 -11.11
N ASP A 32 -7.73 4.18 -10.29
CA ASP A 32 -9.08 3.57 -10.32
C ASP A 32 -9.72 3.62 -11.73
N VAL A 33 -9.18 4.51 -12.58
CA VAL A 33 -9.56 4.73 -13.97
C VAL A 33 -8.41 4.31 -14.87
N SER A 34 -8.65 3.32 -15.70
CA SER A 34 -7.70 2.87 -16.72
C SER A 34 -7.95 3.64 -18.02
N PHE A 35 -6.96 4.40 -18.47
CA PHE A 35 -7.00 5.08 -19.76
C PHE A 35 -6.32 4.25 -20.84
N ARG A 36 -6.95 4.22 -22.02
CA ARG A 36 -6.31 3.71 -23.25
C ARG A 36 -5.85 4.88 -24.09
N MET A 37 -4.67 4.76 -24.69
CA MET A 37 -4.20 5.72 -25.66
C MET A 37 -4.98 5.59 -26.97
N LEU A 38 -5.59 6.69 -27.41
CA LEU A 38 -6.40 6.73 -28.62
C LEU A 38 -5.79 7.70 -29.62
N HIS A 39 -5.97 7.44 -30.93
CA HIS A 39 -5.67 8.41 -31.97
C HIS A 39 -6.69 9.56 -31.89
N ARG A 40 -6.20 10.80 -31.83
CA ARG A 40 -7.04 11.99 -31.57
C ARG A 40 -8.17 12.18 -32.59
N GLU A 41 -7.87 11.93 -33.86
CA GLU A 41 -8.82 12.20 -34.93
C GLU A 41 -9.91 11.14 -35.05
N CYS A 42 -9.56 9.85 -34.92
CA CYS A 42 -10.50 8.75 -35.17
C CYS A 42 -10.97 8.03 -33.90
N GLY A 43 -10.42 8.35 -32.71
CA GLY A 43 -10.79 7.68 -31.45
C GLY A 43 -10.39 6.22 -31.37
N THR A 44 -9.61 5.70 -32.31
CA THR A 44 -9.20 4.29 -32.32
C THR A 44 -8.06 4.04 -31.35
N PRO A 45 -8.07 2.95 -30.54
CA PRO A 45 -6.96 2.57 -29.70
C PRO A 45 -5.70 2.30 -30.53
N ILE A 46 -4.59 2.95 -30.13
CA ILE A 46 -3.30 2.76 -30.79
C ILE A 46 -2.67 1.43 -30.40
N LYS A 47 -1.88 0.84 -31.31
CA LYS A 47 -1.02 -0.32 -31.05
C LYS A 47 0.42 0.13 -31.04
N GLN A 48 1.22 -0.44 -30.12
CA GLN A 48 2.66 -0.23 -30.08
C GLN A 48 3.34 -1.36 -30.84
N LYS A 49 4.26 -0.99 -31.74
CA LYS A 49 5.11 -1.93 -32.48
C LYS A 49 6.55 -1.76 -31.99
N ARG A 50 7.27 -2.85 -31.93
CA ARG A 50 8.71 -2.84 -31.64
C ARG A 50 9.44 -2.63 -32.94
N TYR A 51 10.25 -1.59 -33.03
CA TYR A 51 10.88 -1.13 -34.27
C TYR A 51 12.40 -1.10 -34.09
N CYS A 52 13.14 -1.64 -35.06
CA CYS A 52 14.58 -1.54 -35.10
C CYS A 52 15.01 -0.36 -35.96
N PRO A 53 15.62 0.70 -35.41
CA PRO A 53 16.00 1.87 -36.15
C PRO A 53 17.15 1.62 -37.19
N LYS A 54 17.95 0.57 -36.96
CA LYS A 54 19.04 0.19 -37.85
C LYS A 54 18.55 -0.54 -39.12
N HIS A 55 17.51 -1.39 -38.93
CA HIS A 55 16.97 -2.18 -40.04
C HIS A 55 15.66 -1.60 -40.58
N GLU A 56 15.20 -0.47 -40.04
CA GLU A 56 14.00 0.27 -40.43
C GLU A 56 12.74 -0.61 -40.60
N ARG A 57 12.56 -1.59 -39.70
CA ARG A 57 11.42 -2.53 -39.71
C ARG A 57 10.92 -2.86 -38.33
N ASP A 58 9.67 -3.32 -38.27
CA ASP A 58 9.07 -3.92 -37.09
C ASP A 58 9.77 -5.25 -36.78
N LEU A 59 9.90 -5.55 -35.46
CA LEU A 59 10.49 -6.79 -34.96
C LEU A 59 9.44 -7.72 -34.40
N GLU A 60 9.58 -9.01 -34.69
CA GLU A 60 8.83 -10.06 -34.05
C GLU A 60 9.41 -10.37 -32.64
N PRO A 61 8.61 -10.95 -31.72
CA PRO A 61 9.05 -11.19 -30.33
C PRO A 61 10.32 -12.05 -30.19
N ASP A 62 10.50 -13.00 -31.10
CA ASP A 62 11.65 -13.93 -31.13
C ASP A 62 12.95 -13.30 -31.65
N GLU A 63 12.86 -12.14 -32.29
CA GLU A 63 14.01 -11.35 -32.72
C GLU A 63 14.57 -10.43 -31.62
N ILE A 64 13.94 -10.42 -30.44
CA ILE A 64 14.28 -9.51 -29.35
C ILE A 64 14.97 -10.26 -28.23
N VAL A 65 16.21 -9.91 -27.98
CA VAL A 65 17.04 -10.45 -26.90
C VAL A 65 17.30 -9.39 -25.84
N LYS A 66 17.62 -9.80 -24.63
CA LYS A 66 18.02 -8.90 -23.55
C LYS A 66 19.48 -8.50 -23.71
N GLY A 67 19.80 -7.26 -23.45
CA GLY A 67 21.15 -6.73 -23.46
C GLY A 67 21.49 -6.07 -22.13
N TRP A 68 22.66 -6.41 -21.56
CA TRP A 68 23.20 -5.72 -20.39
C TRP A 68 24.26 -4.70 -20.86
N GLU A 69 24.01 -3.43 -20.57
CA GLU A 69 24.92 -2.35 -20.94
C GLU A 69 26.10 -2.30 -19.96
N ILE A 70 27.31 -2.65 -20.46
CA ILE A 70 28.56 -2.63 -19.69
C ILE A 70 29.29 -1.29 -19.78
N ALA A 71 29.08 -0.57 -20.88
CA ALA A 71 29.56 0.79 -21.11
C ALA A 71 28.61 1.46 -22.12
N LYS A 72 28.60 2.78 -22.17
CA LYS A 72 27.68 3.55 -23.04
C LYS A 72 27.70 3.02 -24.49
N GLY A 73 26.59 2.42 -24.90
CA GLY A 73 26.40 1.84 -26.23
C GLY A 73 27.04 0.48 -26.47
N GLN A 74 27.62 -0.16 -25.42
CA GLN A 74 28.18 -1.52 -25.49
C GLN A 74 27.30 -2.48 -24.67
N PHE A 75 26.71 -3.46 -25.35
CA PHE A 75 25.78 -4.41 -24.76
C PHE A 75 26.35 -5.83 -24.85
N VAL A 76 26.22 -6.56 -23.76
CA VAL A 76 26.35 -8.02 -23.74
C VAL A 76 24.96 -8.59 -23.95
N LEU A 77 24.79 -9.42 -24.97
CA LEU A 77 23.54 -10.11 -25.23
C LEU A 77 23.36 -11.23 -24.21
N VAL A 78 22.15 -11.34 -23.67
CA VAL A 78 21.79 -12.36 -22.68
C VAL A 78 20.58 -13.10 -23.22
N GLU A 79 20.77 -14.38 -23.52
CA GLU A 79 19.71 -15.25 -24.00
C GLU A 79 18.76 -15.67 -22.86
N GLU A 80 17.48 -15.87 -23.19
CA GLU A 80 16.49 -16.31 -22.19
C GLU A 80 16.89 -17.65 -21.54
N ALA A 81 17.46 -18.58 -22.31
CA ALA A 81 17.95 -19.87 -21.82
C ALA A 81 19.06 -19.72 -20.76
N GLU A 82 19.92 -18.71 -20.88
CA GLU A 82 20.97 -18.43 -19.89
C GLU A 82 20.35 -17.93 -18.56
N LEU A 83 19.32 -17.09 -18.67
CA LEU A 83 18.59 -16.62 -17.49
C LEU A 83 17.76 -17.73 -16.84
N GLU A 84 17.16 -18.61 -17.64
CA GLU A 84 16.44 -19.78 -17.14
C GLU A 84 17.40 -20.76 -16.45
N ALA A 85 18.62 -20.94 -16.94
CA ALA A 85 19.63 -21.78 -16.30
C ALA A 85 20.11 -21.22 -14.94
N LEU A 86 20.09 -19.90 -14.77
CA LEU A 86 20.39 -19.22 -13.49
C LEU A 86 19.19 -19.15 -12.56
N ALA A 87 17.97 -19.28 -13.11
CA ALA A 87 16.78 -19.25 -12.28
C ALA A 87 16.79 -20.40 -11.29
N GLN A 88 16.55 -20.10 -10.03
CA GLN A 88 16.41 -21.14 -9.03
C GLN A 88 15.12 -21.92 -9.30
N HIS A 89 15.28 -23.16 -9.75
CA HIS A 89 14.19 -24.11 -9.87
C HIS A 89 13.90 -24.68 -8.48
N ASP A 90 12.97 -24.04 -7.77
CA ASP A 90 12.43 -24.58 -6.54
C ASP A 90 11.12 -25.34 -6.85
N ASP A 91 11.28 -26.64 -7.11
CA ASP A 91 10.15 -27.54 -7.33
C ASP A 91 9.31 -27.76 -6.06
N SER A 92 9.85 -27.44 -4.88
CA SER A 92 9.15 -27.59 -3.60
C SER A 92 7.99 -26.63 -3.45
N ARG A 93 8.03 -25.47 -4.12
CA ARG A 93 7.09 -24.36 -3.92
C ARG A 93 6.82 -24.11 -2.44
N SER A 94 7.89 -24.02 -1.66
CA SER A 94 7.82 -23.87 -0.21
C SER A 94 8.29 -22.48 0.20
N ILE A 95 7.57 -21.88 1.14
CA ILE A 95 8.04 -20.76 1.93
C ILE A 95 8.73 -21.37 3.15
N GLU A 96 10.04 -21.32 3.20
CA GLU A 96 10.83 -21.87 4.28
C GLU A 96 11.03 -20.84 5.38
N ILE A 97 10.47 -21.07 6.57
CA ILE A 97 10.78 -20.27 7.76
C ILE A 97 12.16 -20.63 8.26
N THR A 98 13.05 -19.64 8.33
CA THR A 98 14.44 -19.81 8.76
C THR A 98 14.63 -19.49 10.24
N ARG A 99 13.88 -18.51 10.77
CA ARG A 99 13.95 -18.08 12.17
C ARG A 99 12.73 -17.20 12.55
N PHE A 100 12.54 -17.04 13.85
CA PHE A 100 11.59 -16.09 14.41
C PHE A 100 12.33 -14.90 15.02
N VAL A 101 11.77 -13.70 14.91
CA VAL A 101 12.29 -12.43 15.41
C VAL A 101 11.15 -11.65 16.07
N ASP A 102 11.47 -10.69 16.92
CA ASP A 102 10.45 -9.73 17.39
C ASP A 102 9.96 -8.91 16.18
N ALA A 103 8.64 -8.83 16.03
CA ALA A 103 8.04 -8.09 14.92
C ALA A 103 8.38 -6.59 14.96
N ALA A 104 8.66 -6.04 16.15
CA ALA A 104 9.02 -4.63 16.34
C ALA A 104 10.46 -4.32 15.91
N GLU A 105 11.34 -5.31 15.82
CA GLU A 105 12.74 -5.11 15.38
C GLU A 105 12.86 -4.92 13.86
N VAL A 106 11.85 -5.32 13.09
CA VAL A 106 11.90 -5.23 11.63
C VAL A 106 11.35 -3.88 11.18
N ASP A 107 12.25 -3.02 10.71
CA ASP A 107 11.88 -1.69 10.21
C ASP A 107 11.00 -1.83 8.95
N PRO A 108 9.83 -1.14 8.90
CA PRO A 108 8.96 -1.12 7.74
C PRO A 108 9.61 -0.67 6.43
N ILE A 109 10.76 -0.01 6.46
CA ILE A 109 11.55 0.40 5.28
C ILE A 109 11.93 -0.80 4.41
N PHE A 110 12.03 -1.99 4.99
CA PHE A 110 12.34 -3.22 4.26
C PHE A 110 11.13 -3.84 3.57
N PHE A 111 9.88 -3.37 3.80
CA PHE A 111 8.69 -3.99 3.24
C PHE A 111 8.44 -3.55 1.79
N ASP A 112 8.39 -4.52 0.85
CA ASP A 112 8.04 -4.28 -0.55
C ASP A 112 6.53 -4.52 -0.79
N ARG A 113 6.06 -5.76 -0.62
CA ARG A 113 4.69 -6.16 -0.91
C ARG A 113 4.11 -7.01 0.20
N THR A 114 2.84 -6.74 0.50
CA THR A 114 2.08 -7.52 1.47
C THR A 114 1.12 -8.48 0.78
N TYR A 115 1.10 -9.71 1.27
CA TYR A 115 0.17 -10.77 0.89
C TYR A 115 -0.51 -11.31 2.13
N PHE A 116 -1.70 -11.88 1.96
CA PHE A 116 -2.28 -12.77 2.95
C PHE A 116 -1.93 -14.22 2.61
N LEU A 117 -1.53 -14.99 3.62
CA LEU A 117 -1.39 -16.43 3.54
C LEU A 117 -2.78 -17.05 3.73
N VAL A 118 -3.31 -17.63 2.67
CA VAL A 118 -4.62 -18.28 2.68
C VAL A 118 -4.40 -19.79 2.83
N PRO A 119 -4.89 -20.45 3.89
CA PRO A 119 -4.77 -21.89 4.01
C PRO A 119 -5.55 -22.60 2.91
N ALA A 120 -5.04 -23.72 2.42
CA ALA A 120 -5.77 -24.56 1.47
C ALA A 120 -7.11 -25.00 2.07
N GLU A 121 -8.11 -25.26 1.22
CA GLU A 121 -9.47 -25.62 1.66
C GLU A 121 -9.52 -26.96 2.42
N ALA A 122 -8.50 -27.80 2.26
CA ALA A 122 -8.43 -29.10 2.94
C ALA A 122 -8.45 -28.95 4.48
N PRO A 123 -9.28 -29.71 5.21
CA PRO A 123 -9.36 -29.62 6.68
C PRO A 123 -8.01 -29.82 7.37
N ALA A 124 -7.13 -30.66 6.79
CA ALA A 124 -5.79 -30.93 7.31
C ALA A 124 -4.87 -29.69 7.29
N ALA A 125 -5.11 -28.72 6.41
CA ALA A 125 -4.32 -27.50 6.34
C ALA A 125 -4.71 -26.47 7.40
N ARG A 126 -5.97 -26.43 7.83
CA ARG A 126 -6.50 -25.39 8.73
C ARG A 126 -5.95 -25.49 10.14
N ARG A 127 -5.86 -26.70 10.71
CA ARG A 127 -5.41 -26.88 12.08
C ARG A 127 -3.98 -26.41 12.32
N PRO A 128 -2.96 -26.80 11.53
CA PRO A 128 -1.61 -26.32 11.72
C PRO A 128 -1.47 -24.81 11.39
N TYR A 129 -2.28 -24.29 10.46
CA TYR A 129 -2.32 -22.84 10.16
C TYR A 129 -2.79 -22.05 11.40
N VAL A 130 -3.92 -22.42 12.01
CA VAL A 130 -4.46 -21.74 13.18
C VAL A 130 -3.54 -21.90 14.39
N LEU A 131 -2.89 -23.05 14.54
CA LEU A 131 -1.90 -23.26 15.60
C LEU A 131 -0.73 -22.28 15.48
N LEU A 132 -0.17 -22.12 14.27
CA LEU A 132 0.91 -21.18 14.03
C LEU A 132 0.45 -19.74 14.26
N LEU A 133 -0.72 -19.37 13.74
CA LEU A 133 -1.31 -18.03 13.91
C LEU A 133 -1.45 -17.67 15.39
N ASN A 134 -2.03 -18.58 16.20
CA ASN A 134 -2.22 -18.35 17.63
C ASN A 134 -0.89 -18.26 18.37
N ALA A 135 0.06 -19.14 18.07
CA ALA A 135 1.39 -19.10 18.68
C ALA A 135 2.11 -17.79 18.40
N MET A 136 2.03 -17.28 17.16
CA MET A 136 2.64 -16.00 16.79
C MET A 136 1.91 -14.80 17.42
N ASN A 137 0.58 -14.86 17.58
CA ASN A 137 -0.18 -13.84 18.31
C ASN A 137 0.20 -13.80 19.79
N GLU A 138 0.34 -14.95 20.44
CA GLU A 138 0.68 -15.06 21.86
C GLU A 138 2.12 -14.61 22.16
N THR A 139 3.05 -14.89 21.25
CA THR A 139 4.47 -14.59 21.45
C THR A 139 4.87 -13.20 20.94
N GLY A 140 4.07 -12.56 20.07
CA GLY A 140 4.45 -11.33 19.38
C GLY A 140 5.56 -11.51 18.33
N MET A 141 5.97 -12.76 18.06
CA MET A 141 7.07 -13.05 17.13
C MET A 141 6.59 -13.06 15.69
N ALA A 142 7.46 -12.60 14.80
CA ALA A 142 7.33 -12.73 13.35
C ALA A 142 8.34 -13.76 12.81
N ALA A 143 7.98 -14.47 11.75
CA ALA A 143 8.84 -15.46 11.13
C ALA A 143 9.55 -14.86 9.92
N LEU A 144 10.87 -14.92 9.89
CA LEU A 144 11.67 -14.67 8.70
C LEU A 144 11.78 -15.93 7.86
N GLY A 145 11.58 -15.80 6.57
CA GLY A 145 11.64 -16.89 5.64
C GLY A 145 12.10 -16.47 4.25
N ARG A 146 12.18 -17.46 3.38
CA ARG A 146 12.53 -17.29 1.96
C ARG A 146 11.69 -18.22 1.10
N PHE A 147 11.48 -17.82 -0.15
CA PHE A 147 10.80 -18.64 -1.15
C PHE A 147 11.18 -18.20 -2.56
N VAL A 148 10.91 -19.06 -3.54
CA VAL A 148 11.15 -18.73 -4.95
C VAL A 148 9.83 -18.31 -5.60
N GLN A 149 9.84 -17.15 -6.25
CA GLN A 149 8.72 -16.66 -7.03
C GLN A 149 9.23 -16.15 -8.40
N GLN A 150 8.69 -16.70 -9.47
CA GLN A 150 9.10 -16.36 -10.84
C GLN A 150 10.62 -16.54 -11.07
N GLY A 151 11.19 -17.66 -10.59
CA GLY A 151 12.61 -17.99 -10.73
C GLY A 151 13.58 -17.15 -9.86
N LYS A 152 13.05 -16.29 -8.97
CA LYS A 152 13.87 -15.45 -8.10
C LYS A 152 13.61 -15.76 -6.63
N GLU A 153 14.69 -15.89 -5.86
CA GLU A 153 14.61 -15.97 -4.41
C GLU A 153 14.08 -14.65 -3.84
N LYS A 154 13.19 -14.76 -2.88
CA LYS A 154 12.63 -13.64 -2.12
C LYS A 154 12.71 -13.94 -0.63
N PHE A 155 13.14 -12.96 0.11
CA PHE A 155 13.03 -12.97 1.57
C PHE A 155 11.67 -12.41 1.97
N CYS A 156 11.12 -12.93 3.05
CA CYS A 156 9.83 -12.51 3.56
C CYS A 156 9.77 -12.50 5.08
N LEU A 157 8.92 -11.63 5.60
CA LEU A 157 8.48 -11.61 6.97
C LEU A 157 7.03 -12.10 7.02
N ILE A 158 6.76 -13.07 7.89
CA ILE A 158 5.40 -13.55 8.14
C ILE A 158 5.04 -13.12 9.55
N ARG A 159 3.91 -12.48 9.70
CA ARG A 159 3.38 -12.02 11.00
C ARG A 159 1.91 -12.32 11.15
N ALA A 160 1.50 -12.50 12.38
CA ALA A 160 0.08 -12.58 12.70
C ALA A 160 -0.55 -11.18 12.57
N LYS A 161 -1.70 -11.11 11.90
CA LYS A 161 -2.48 -9.89 11.75
C LYS A 161 -3.96 -10.25 11.89
N ASP A 162 -4.52 -9.89 13.03
CA ASP A 162 -5.88 -10.26 13.40
C ASP A 162 -6.12 -11.80 13.25
N ASP A 163 -7.03 -12.22 12.40
CA ASP A 163 -7.37 -13.62 12.17
C ASP A 163 -6.62 -14.29 11.01
N ALA A 164 -5.54 -13.68 10.51
CA ALA A 164 -4.79 -14.16 9.36
C ALA A 164 -3.28 -14.00 9.50
N LEU A 165 -2.52 -14.82 8.77
CA LEU A 165 -1.09 -14.60 8.58
C LEU A 165 -0.89 -13.67 7.38
N ALA A 166 -0.15 -12.59 7.59
CA ALA A 166 0.34 -11.70 6.56
C ALA A 166 1.79 -12.05 6.22
N LEU A 167 2.15 -11.94 4.95
CA LEU A 167 3.51 -12.11 4.45
C LEU A 167 3.92 -10.83 3.73
N GLU A 168 4.97 -10.19 4.21
CA GLU A 168 5.64 -9.08 3.55
C GLU A 168 6.90 -9.59 2.83
N THR A 169 7.03 -9.33 1.52
CA THR A 169 8.32 -9.50 0.83
C THR A 169 9.26 -8.39 1.27
N LEU A 170 10.55 -8.73 1.44
CA LEU A 170 11.55 -7.82 1.95
C LEU A 170 12.54 -7.40 0.86
N PHE A 171 12.94 -6.14 0.88
CA PHE A 171 14.12 -5.66 0.18
C PHE A 171 15.39 -6.23 0.84
N LEU A 172 16.44 -6.40 0.06
CA LEU A 172 17.76 -6.73 0.59
C LEU A 172 18.36 -5.48 1.26
N SER A 173 19.21 -5.68 2.26
CA SER A 173 19.90 -4.54 2.92
C SER A 173 20.73 -3.70 1.95
N ALA A 174 21.23 -4.32 0.86
CA ALA A 174 21.97 -3.61 -0.19
C ALA A 174 21.07 -2.73 -1.09
N ASP A 175 19.75 -2.97 -1.10
CA ASP A 175 18.78 -2.21 -1.91
C ASP A 175 18.14 -1.04 -1.14
N VAL A 176 18.46 -0.91 0.15
CA VAL A 176 17.94 0.13 1.03
C VAL A 176 19.06 1.12 1.37
N TYR A 177 18.81 2.40 1.15
CA TYR A 177 19.78 3.45 1.53
C TYR A 177 20.04 3.45 3.03
N SER A 178 21.30 3.66 3.41
CA SER A 178 21.68 3.84 4.81
C SER A 178 21.11 5.15 5.35
N GLN A 179 20.55 5.11 6.57
CA GLN A 179 20.12 6.33 7.26
C GLN A 179 21.30 7.30 7.48
N ALA A 180 22.54 6.80 7.59
CA ALA A 180 23.73 7.63 7.69
C ALA A 180 23.93 8.51 6.46
N GLU A 181 23.62 8.00 5.24
CA GLU A 181 23.72 8.79 4.00
C GLU A 181 22.78 10.01 4.00
N ILE A 182 21.62 9.88 4.64
CA ILE A 182 20.67 10.98 4.82
C ILE A 182 21.13 11.90 5.95
N GLY A 183 21.63 11.32 7.05
CA GLY A 183 22.15 12.07 8.21
C GLY A 183 23.26 13.04 7.83
N GLU A 184 24.14 12.67 6.89
CA GLU A 184 25.20 13.55 6.37
C GLU A 184 24.66 14.79 5.61
N THR A 185 23.41 14.75 5.16
CA THR A 185 22.76 15.89 4.46
C THR A 185 22.04 16.84 5.41
N VAL A 186 21.89 16.47 6.67
CA VAL A 186 21.23 17.27 7.70
C VAL A 186 22.31 17.93 8.55
N ASP A 187 22.51 19.22 8.35
CA ASP A 187 23.42 20.03 9.18
C ASP A 187 22.95 20.02 10.64
N GLU A 188 23.93 20.05 11.58
CA GLU A 188 23.63 20.24 12.98
C GLU A 188 23.04 21.63 13.21
N VAL A 189 21.72 21.69 13.32
CA VAL A 189 20.98 22.92 13.59
C VAL A 189 20.61 22.98 15.06
N GLU A 190 21.00 24.04 15.75
CA GLU A 190 20.59 24.26 17.14
C GLU A 190 19.11 24.66 17.20
N VAL A 191 18.31 23.82 17.86
CA VAL A 191 16.87 24.04 18.04
C VAL A 191 16.64 24.64 19.44
N LYS A 192 15.96 25.79 19.50
CA LYS A 192 15.65 26.45 20.77
C LYS A 192 14.52 25.71 21.51
N ASP A 193 14.63 25.66 22.85
CA ASP A 193 13.63 24.99 23.70
C ASP A 193 12.19 25.51 23.46
N ALA A 194 12.06 26.83 23.23
CA ALA A 194 10.76 27.44 22.94
C ALA A 194 10.13 26.95 21.61
N GLU A 195 10.95 26.74 20.60
CA GLU A 195 10.53 26.21 19.29
C GLU A 195 10.09 24.75 19.43
N LEU A 196 10.88 23.95 20.14
CA LEU A 196 10.58 22.56 20.43
C LEU A 196 9.29 22.41 21.26
N ALA A 197 9.08 23.25 22.26
CA ALA A 197 7.88 23.26 23.09
C ALA A 197 6.63 23.58 22.25
N LEU A 198 6.73 24.56 21.34
CA LEU A 198 5.62 24.91 20.45
C LEU A 198 5.33 23.81 19.42
N ALA A 199 6.36 23.20 18.83
CA ALA A 199 6.22 22.07 17.92
C ALA A 199 5.53 20.87 18.61
N ARG A 200 5.89 20.56 19.86
CA ARG A 200 5.20 19.53 20.65
C ARG A 200 3.71 19.86 20.88
N GLN A 201 3.36 21.13 21.11
CA GLN A 201 1.96 21.52 21.24
C GLN A 201 1.17 21.32 19.93
N VAL A 202 1.77 21.64 18.78
CA VAL A 202 1.14 21.38 17.47
C VAL A 202 0.92 19.87 17.29
N ILE A 203 1.95 19.05 17.53
CA ILE A 203 1.84 17.60 17.43
C ILE A 203 0.71 17.07 18.34
N ALA A 204 0.70 17.49 19.60
CA ALA A 204 -0.32 17.06 20.55
C ALA A 204 -1.74 17.50 20.16
N SER A 205 -1.88 18.66 19.50
CA SER A 205 -3.16 19.19 19.05
C SER A 205 -3.72 18.43 17.84
N LEU A 206 -2.84 17.89 16.99
CA LEU A 206 -3.16 17.10 15.78
C LEU A 206 -3.20 15.59 16.04
N ALA A 207 -2.75 15.14 17.23
CA ALA A 207 -2.77 13.73 17.58
C ALA A 207 -4.21 13.17 17.55
N ALA A 208 -4.39 12.08 16.83
CA ALA A 208 -5.65 11.35 16.71
C ALA A 208 -5.35 9.86 16.57
N GLU A 209 -6.35 9.01 16.82
CA GLU A 209 -6.26 7.59 16.50
C GLU A 209 -6.22 7.40 14.98
N PHE A 210 -5.44 6.44 14.53
CA PHE A 210 -5.36 6.11 13.10
C PHE A 210 -6.63 5.38 12.64
N ASP A 211 -7.41 6.02 11.78
CA ASP A 211 -8.55 5.39 11.10
C ASP A 211 -8.22 5.23 9.60
N PRO A 212 -8.10 3.98 9.10
CA PRO A 212 -7.86 3.75 7.67
C PRO A 212 -8.90 4.38 6.74
N THR A 213 -10.11 4.65 7.23
CA THR A 213 -11.19 5.25 6.43
C THR A 213 -10.95 6.73 6.11
N ASP A 214 -10.09 7.41 6.88
CA ASP A 214 -9.67 8.77 6.61
C ASP A 214 -8.75 8.89 5.38
N LEU A 215 -8.16 7.75 4.96
CA LEU A 215 -7.29 7.69 3.79
C LEU A 215 -8.13 7.62 2.49
N HIS A 216 -8.72 8.72 2.11
CA HIS A 216 -9.46 8.87 0.86
C HIS A 216 -8.75 9.81 -0.12
N SER A 217 -8.90 9.54 -1.42
CA SER A 217 -8.29 10.36 -2.47
C SER A 217 -9.32 11.29 -3.09
N GLU A 218 -9.21 12.59 -2.81
CA GLU A 218 -10.03 13.62 -3.47
C GLU A 218 -9.81 13.62 -4.98
N TYR A 219 -8.57 13.42 -5.45
CA TYR A 219 -8.26 13.32 -6.86
C TYR A 219 -9.09 12.23 -7.55
N ARG A 220 -9.22 11.04 -6.94
CA ARG A 220 -10.03 9.96 -7.53
C ARG A 220 -11.50 10.32 -7.60
N GLY A 221 -12.03 11.00 -6.59
CA GLY A 221 -13.39 11.50 -6.57
C GLY A 221 -13.64 12.50 -7.70
N ASN A 222 -12.77 13.51 -7.80
CA ASN A 222 -12.83 14.54 -8.83
C ASN A 222 -12.67 13.97 -10.24
N LEU A 223 -11.75 13.01 -10.43
CA LEU A 223 -11.54 12.34 -11.71
C LEU A 223 -12.78 11.56 -12.16
N ARG A 224 -13.45 10.83 -11.27
CA ARG A 224 -14.69 10.12 -11.58
C ARG A 224 -15.80 11.10 -11.95
N ALA A 225 -16.02 12.14 -11.15
CA ALA A 225 -17.02 13.15 -11.42
C ALA A 225 -16.77 13.82 -12.78
N MET A 226 -15.53 14.15 -13.10
CA MET A 226 -15.14 14.69 -14.40
C MET A 226 -15.47 13.74 -15.55
N LEU A 227 -15.17 12.45 -15.42
CA LEU A 227 -15.43 11.46 -16.46
C LEU A 227 -16.94 11.21 -16.67
N GLU A 228 -17.71 11.19 -15.58
CA GLU A 228 -19.16 11.06 -15.62
C GLU A 228 -19.80 12.29 -16.29
N ALA A 229 -19.35 13.50 -15.96
CA ALA A 229 -19.80 14.73 -16.61
C ALA A 229 -19.49 14.72 -18.12
N LYS A 230 -18.28 14.31 -18.51
CA LYS A 230 -17.90 14.15 -19.94
C LYS A 230 -18.74 13.10 -20.65
N ALA A 231 -18.99 11.97 -20.02
CA ALA A 231 -19.83 10.93 -20.58
C ALA A 231 -21.29 11.40 -20.76
N GLY A 232 -21.75 12.29 -19.86
CA GLY A 232 -23.07 12.94 -19.94
C GLY A 232 -23.14 14.18 -20.87
N GLY A 233 -22.03 14.52 -21.57
CA GLY A 233 -21.98 15.69 -22.51
C GLY A 233 -22.00 17.06 -21.81
N GLN A 234 -21.65 17.12 -20.53
CA GLN A 234 -21.57 18.39 -19.77
C GLN A 234 -20.18 19.02 -19.91
N GLU A 235 -20.13 20.35 -19.98
CA GLU A 235 -18.87 21.11 -19.89
C GLU A 235 -18.32 21.07 -18.46
N ILE A 236 -17.00 20.88 -18.35
CA ILE A 236 -16.31 20.77 -17.06
C ILE A 236 -15.79 22.13 -16.64
N ALA A 237 -16.14 22.57 -15.44
CA ALA A 237 -15.48 23.69 -14.80
C ALA A 237 -14.04 23.33 -14.45
N THR A 238 -13.08 24.13 -14.88
CA THR A 238 -11.67 23.98 -14.50
C THR A 238 -11.54 24.43 -13.04
N PRO A 239 -10.93 23.61 -12.13
CA PRO A 239 -10.69 24.06 -10.77
C PRO A 239 -9.80 25.31 -10.77
N GLU A 240 -10.14 26.29 -9.93
CA GLU A 240 -9.27 27.45 -9.72
C GLU A 240 -7.94 27.01 -9.10
N PRO A 241 -6.80 27.60 -9.55
CA PRO A 241 -5.50 27.31 -8.97
C PRO A 241 -5.49 27.71 -7.48
N VAL A 242 -4.99 26.80 -6.64
CA VAL A 242 -4.78 27.06 -5.22
C VAL A 242 -3.70 28.14 -5.09
N ALA A 243 -4.01 29.22 -4.39
CA ALA A 243 -3.07 30.31 -4.14
C ALA A 243 -1.87 29.80 -3.32
N GLU A 244 -0.66 30.18 -3.74
CA GLU A 244 0.56 29.85 -3.01
C GLU A 244 0.55 30.53 -1.63
N THR A 245 0.83 29.76 -0.58
CA THR A 245 0.97 30.28 0.78
C THR A 245 2.26 31.08 0.87
N PRO A 246 2.25 32.33 1.35
CA PRO A 246 3.46 33.11 1.53
C PRO A 246 4.40 32.48 2.57
N VAL A 247 5.71 32.61 2.38
CA VAL A 247 6.73 32.17 3.32
C VAL A 247 6.62 33.04 4.58
N ILE A 248 6.09 32.47 5.66
CA ILE A 248 5.94 33.11 6.98
C ILE A 248 7.08 32.62 7.88
N ASP A 249 7.49 33.45 8.85
CA ASP A 249 8.43 33.04 9.89
C ASP A 249 7.94 31.76 10.60
N LEU A 250 8.85 30.82 10.83
CA LEU A 250 8.53 29.52 11.43
C LEU A 250 7.76 29.65 12.74
N MET A 251 8.14 30.61 13.61
CA MET A 251 7.48 30.83 14.91
C MET A 251 6.06 31.38 14.74
N GLU A 252 5.84 32.24 13.77
CA GLU A 252 4.51 32.79 13.46
C GLU A 252 3.62 31.72 12.83
N ALA A 253 4.16 30.90 11.92
CA ALA A 253 3.46 29.75 11.32
C ALA A 253 3.01 28.74 12.37
N LEU A 254 3.88 28.37 13.30
CA LEU A 254 3.57 27.43 14.38
C LEU A 254 2.50 27.98 15.34
N ARG A 255 2.56 29.27 15.71
CA ARG A 255 1.53 29.91 16.56
C ARG A 255 0.17 29.90 15.86
N ARG A 256 0.15 30.28 14.58
CA ARG A 256 -1.07 30.29 13.78
C ARG A 256 -1.69 28.91 13.66
N SER A 257 -0.90 27.88 13.45
CA SER A 257 -1.38 26.48 13.41
C SER A 257 -2.01 26.03 14.73
N VAL A 258 -1.45 26.43 15.88
CA VAL A 258 -2.05 26.15 17.19
C VAL A 258 -3.39 26.87 17.37
N GLU A 259 -3.52 28.11 16.90
CA GLU A 259 -4.76 28.87 16.99
C GLU A 259 -5.84 28.31 16.09
N GLU A 260 -5.53 27.96 14.84
CA GLU A 260 -6.46 27.38 13.88
C GLU A 260 -7.03 26.02 14.37
N VAL A 261 -6.18 25.15 14.94
CA VAL A 261 -6.64 23.88 15.51
C VAL A 261 -7.53 24.10 16.74
N LYS A 262 -7.26 25.11 17.59
CA LYS A 262 -8.13 25.44 18.72
C LYS A 262 -9.49 25.94 18.27
N GLN A 263 -9.56 26.77 17.23
CA GLN A 263 -10.81 27.25 16.65
C GLN A 263 -11.61 26.14 15.98
N GLY A 264 -10.99 25.28 15.16
CA GLY A 264 -11.64 24.15 14.52
C GLY A 264 -12.19 23.09 15.51
N LYS A 265 -11.50 22.86 16.65
CA LYS A 265 -12.04 22.01 17.72
C LYS A 265 -13.25 22.64 18.41
N SER A 266 -13.31 23.98 18.55
CA SER A 266 -14.45 24.71 19.13
C SER A 266 -15.68 24.60 18.22
N GLU A 267 -15.54 24.72 16.92
CA GLU A 267 -16.64 24.62 15.95
C GLU A 267 -17.20 23.18 15.85
N ARG A 268 -16.35 22.15 15.89
CA ARG A 268 -16.79 20.73 15.93
C ARG A 268 -17.49 20.38 17.24
N ALA A 269 -17.11 20.98 18.38
CA ALA A 269 -17.78 20.76 19.66
C ALA A 269 -19.18 21.41 19.68
N THR A 270 -19.33 22.58 19.06
CA THR A 270 -20.63 23.28 18.96
C THR A 270 -21.59 22.58 17.99
N SER A 271 -21.10 22.01 16.89
CA SER A 271 -21.94 21.28 15.93
C SER A 271 -22.43 19.92 16.49
N LYS A 272 -21.62 19.19 17.26
CA LYS A 272 -22.07 17.97 17.97
C LYS A 272 -23.09 18.26 19.08
N GLY A 273 -22.99 19.39 19.76
CA GLY A 273 -23.98 19.84 20.77
C GLY A 273 -25.36 20.21 20.18
N ALA A 274 -25.41 20.70 18.94
CA ALA A 274 -26.64 21.06 18.25
C ALA A 274 -27.39 19.83 17.69
N ALA A 275 -26.68 18.78 17.28
CA ALA A 275 -27.30 17.55 16.78
C ALA A 275 -27.94 16.69 17.90
N SER A 276 -27.39 16.73 19.12
CA SER A 276 -27.93 16.00 20.29
C SER A 276 -29.25 16.58 20.84
N LYS A 277 -29.53 17.88 20.67
CA LYS A 277 -30.79 18.51 21.15
C LYS A 277 -31.97 18.33 20.21
N LYS A 278 -31.80 17.89 18.96
CA LYS A 278 -32.93 17.67 18.02
C LYS A 278 -33.54 16.27 18.08
N SER A 279 -32.90 15.29 18.76
CA SER A 279 -33.40 13.91 18.90
C SER A 279 -34.31 13.66 20.09
N ALA A 280 -34.45 14.61 21.03
CA ALA A 280 -35.21 14.40 22.30
C ALA A 280 -36.65 14.91 22.27
N ALA A 281 -37.18 15.37 21.14
CA ALA A 281 -38.52 15.98 21.09
C ALA A 281 -39.40 15.30 20.03
N ARG A 282 -39.68 14.00 20.16
CA ARG A 282 -40.83 13.37 19.48
C ARG A 282 -41.20 12.03 20.12
N THR A 283 -42.05 12.10 21.15
CA THR A 283 -43.08 11.11 21.40
C THR A 283 -44.27 11.86 22.04
N PRO A 284 -45.49 11.66 21.56
CA PRO A 284 -46.46 11.17 22.50
C PRO A 284 -47.27 9.97 21.97
N ALA A 285 -47.60 9.11 22.92
CA ALA A 285 -48.47 7.97 22.87
C ALA A 285 -49.84 8.22 22.28
N LYS A 286 -50.43 7.19 21.64
CA LYS A 286 -51.89 6.99 21.68
C LYS A 286 -52.24 5.50 21.75
N LYS A 287 -52.70 5.10 22.90
CA LYS A 287 -53.49 3.89 23.20
C LYS A 287 -54.81 3.88 22.41
N ARG A 288 -55.23 2.73 21.94
CA ARG A 288 -56.60 2.16 21.94
C ARG A 288 -56.45 0.71 21.38
N ALA A 289 -56.70 -0.31 22.13
CA ALA A 289 -57.88 -0.86 22.80
C ALA A 289 -58.85 -1.56 21.82
N ALA A 290 -59.00 -2.88 22.11
CA ALA A 290 -60.17 -3.74 21.92
C ALA A 290 -60.49 -4.17 20.47
N ALA A 291 -60.82 -5.40 20.18
CA ALA A 291 -61.45 -6.56 20.78
C ALA A 291 -61.86 -7.53 19.63
N ARG A 292 -61.83 -8.81 19.96
CA ARG A 292 -62.72 -9.91 19.48
C ARG A 292 -62.89 -10.14 17.96
N LYS A 293 -62.43 -11.22 17.45
CA LYS A 293 -63.10 -12.51 17.39
C LYS A 293 -62.09 -13.60 17.07
#